data_40b4ab39a9845fd08496163814f2fbae
#
_entry.id   40b4ab39a9845fd08496163814f2fbae
#
_cell.length_a   1.000
_cell.length_b   1.000
_cell.length_c   1.000
_cell.angle_alpha   90.00
_cell.angle_beta   90.00
_cell.angle_gamma   90.00
#
_symmetry.space_group_name_H-M   'P 1'
#
loop_
_entity.id
_entity.type
_entity.pdbx_description
1 polymer ?
#
loop_
_entity_poly.entity_id
_entity_poly.type
_entity_poly.pdbx_seq_one_letter_code
_entity_poly.pdbx_strand_id
1 'polypeptide(L)'
;SFSCPDCGISIGEIEPRSFSFNNPFGACPTCFGLGYKMEFDVDLMIPDKHLSIAEGAIQVMGWQSCTDPSSFTYAVLKALTEEYHFSLETPFQDYPDEIKYVILHGTDGRELKVHYKGMRGEGVYDVAFEGLIRNVQRKYRETGSDTMKQEYEQFMRITPCETCKGQRLKAESLAVTVADKNIYEITAMSIGNLQQFLTDLKL
;
A
#
# COMPACT_ATOMS: atom_id res chain seq x y z
N SER A 1 -20.69 9.60 28.23
CA SER A 1 -20.92 9.43 26.79
C SER A 1 -22.05 10.34 26.35
N PHE A 2 -21.90 10.92 25.18
CA PHE A 2 -22.90 11.78 24.55
C PHE A 2 -23.52 10.98 23.40
N SER A 3 -24.83 10.89 23.37
CA SER A 3 -25.58 10.22 22.29
C SER A 3 -26.38 11.23 21.49
N CYS A 4 -26.29 11.16 20.17
CA CYS A 4 -27.12 11.96 19.28
C CYS A 4 -28.56 11.41 19.30
N PRO A 5 -29.57 12.20 19.60
CA PRO A 5 -30.97 11.73 19.63
C PRO A 5 -31.50 11.38 18.22
N ASP A 6 -30.93 11.99 17.17
CA ASP A 6 -31.43 11.84 15.80
C ASP A 6 -30.84 10.63 15.08
N CYS A 7 -29.53 10.36 15.23
CA CYS A 7 -28.84 9.31 14.49
C CYS A 7 -28.32 8.16 15.37
N GLY A 8 -28.43 8.25 16.71
CA GLY A 8 -28.00 7.21 17.65
C GLY A 8 -26.48 7.07 17.82
N ILE A 9 -25.68 7.91 17.16
CA ILE A 9 -24.21 7.89 17.34
C ILE A 9 -23.89 8.26 18.78
N SER A 10 -23.10 7.40 19.45
CA SER A 10 -22.60 7.64 20.79
C SER A 10 -21.13 7.98 20.77
N ILE A 11 -20.78 9.13 21.33
CA ILE A 11 -19.40 9.59 21.46
C ILE A 11 -18.99 9.43 22.92
N GLY A 12 -17.83 8.83 23.16
CA GLY A 12 -17.25 8.71 24.47
C GLY A 12 -16.88 10.07 25.07
N GLU A 13 -16.51 10.08 26.34
CA GLU A 13 -16.01 11.28 26.98
C GLU A 13 -14.70 11.74 26.32
N ILE A 14 -14.64 13.04 26.01
CA ILE A 14 -13.46 13.65 25.40
C ILE A 14 -12.47 13.95 26.52
N GLU A 15 -11.34 13.27 26.47
CA GLU A 15 -10.23 13.42 27.43
C GLU A 15 -8.97 13.93 26.70
N PRO A 16 -7.94 14.43 27.41
CA PRO A 16 -6.69 14.87 26.78
C PRO A 16 -6.04 13.83 25.88
N ARG A 17 -6.15 12.54 26.22
CA ARG A 17 -5.65 11.43 25.38
C ARG A 17 -6.37 11.29 24.02
N SER A 18 -7.59 11.84 23.90
CA SER A 18 -8.32 11.86 22.63
C SER A 18 -7.67 12.78 21.58
N PHE A 19 -6.81 13.70 22.00
CA PHE A 19 -6.05 14.60 21.11
C PHE A 19 -4.63 14.12 20.81
N SER A 20 -4.28 12.91 21.23
CA SER A 20 -2.96 12.33 20.97
C SER A 20 -3.03 11.34 19.80
N PHE A 21 -2.28 11.60 18.72
CA PHE A 21 -2.15 10.68 17.59
C PHE A 21 -1.27 9.46 17.89
N ASN A 22 -0.52 9.46 19.02
CA ASN A 22 0.26 8.32 19.49
C ASN A 22 -0.55 7.41 20.44
N ASN A 23 -1.80 7.75 20.72
CA ASN A 23 -2.66 7.00 21.60
C ASN A 23 -3.85 6.44 20.80
N PRO A 24 -4.19 5.14 20.92
CA PRO A 24 -5.31 4.53 20.19
C PRO A 24 -6.66 5.22 20.43
N PHE A 25 -6.82 5.94 21.56
CA PHE A 25 -8.05 6.70 21.84
C PHE A 25 -8.22 7.89 20.91
N GLY A 26 -7.14 8.56 20.49
CA GLY A 26 -7.17 9.73 19.62
C GLY A 26 -6.75 9.46 18.18
N ALA A 27 -5.88 8.48 17.96
CA ALA A 27 -5.33 8.16 16.66
C ALA A 27 -6.41 7.74 15.64
N CYS A 28 -6.27 8.20 14.40
CA CYS A 28 -7.09 7.72 13.29
C CYS A 28 -6.98 6.19 13.18
N PRO A 29 -8.09 5.43 13.17
CA PRO A 29 -8.06 3.97 13.18
C PRO A 29 -7.52 3.36 11.88
N THR A 30 -7.53 4.12 10.78
CA THR A 30 -7.07 3.65 9.47
C THR A 30 -5.55 3.73 9.32
N CYS A 31 -4.93 4.83 9.76
CA CYS A 31 -3.48 5.04 9.64
C CYS A 31 -2.76 4.97 11.00
N PHE A 32 -3.45 4.66 12.08
CA PHE A 32 -2.90 4.57 13.43
C PHE A 32 -2.11 5.80 13.87
N GLY A 33 -2.58 6.98 13.45
CA GLY A 33 -1.96 8.26 13.78
C GLY A 33 -0.78 8.66 12.89
N LEU A 34 -0.45 7.92 11.84
CA LEU A 34 0.60 8.28 10.89
C LEU A 34 0.21 9.47 10.00
N GLY A 35 -1.07 9.58 9.62
CA GLY A 35 -1.57 10.61 8.71
C GLY A 35 -1.43 10.27 7.25
N TYR A 36 -0.71 9.20 6.92
CA TYR A 36 -0.47 8.76 5.55
C TYR A 36 -0.52 7.22 5.46
N LYS A 37 -0.59 6.73 4.24
CA LYS A 37 -0.41 5.33 3.88
C LYS A 37 0.79 5.19 2.97
N MET A 38 1.48 4.07 3.09
CA MET A 38 2.50 3.63 2.15
C MET A 38 1.95 2.44 1.38
N GLU A 39 1.81 2.58 0.09
CA GLU A 39 1.26 1.54 -0.79
C GLU A 39 2.19 1.33 -1.98
N PHE A 40 2.36 0.06 -2.40
CA PHE A 40 3.14 -0.25 -3.59
C PHE A 40 2.48 0.36 -4.81
N ASP A 41 3.27 1.07 -5.60
CA ASP A 41 2.83 1.77 -6.78
C ASP A 41 3.28 1.04 -8.04
N VAL A 42 2.33 0.70 -8.90
CA VAL A 42 2.60 -0.01 -10.16
C VAL A 42 3.54 0.80 -11.06
N ASP A 43 3.40 2.14 -11.09
CA ASP A 43 4.25 2.98 -11.92
C ASP A 43 5.70 3.02 -11.43
N LEU A 44 5.94 2.80 -10.13
CA LEU A 44 7.29 2.65 -9.58
C LEU A 44 7.83 1.24 -9.80
N MET A 45 6.98 0.21 -9.75
CA MET A 45 7.38 -1.18 -9.98
C MET A 45 7.63 -1.49 -11.46
N ILE A 46 6.91 -0.82 -12.37
CA ILE A 46 6.98 -0.97 -13.82
C ILE A 46 7.12 0.44 -14.43
N PRO A 47 8.31 1.07 -14.30
CA PRO A 47 8.51 2.47 -14.68
C PRO A 47 8.45 2.69 -16.19
N ASP A 48 8.91 1.72 -16.97
CA ASP A 48 8.82 1.76 -18.44
C ASP A 48 7.83 0.72 -18.94
N LYS A 49 6.62 1.18 -19.25
CA LYS A 49 5.53 0.34 -19.74
C LYS A 49 5.66 -0.02 -21.23
N HIS A 50 6.62 0.58 -21.94
CA HIS A 50 6.95 0.21 -23.32
C HIS A 50 7.76 -1.09 -23.38
N LEU A 51 8.43 -1.46 -22.27
CA LEU A 51 9.10 -2.74 -22.15
C LEU A 51 8.10 -3.87 -21.89
N SER A 52 8.44 -5.03 -22.42
CA SER A 52 7.77 -6.28 -22.09
C SER A 52 8.34 -6.89 -20.79
N ILE A 53 7.65 -7.88 -20.24
CA ILE A 53 8.15 -8.63 -19.06
C ILE A 53 9.44 -9.35 -19.41
N ALA A 54 9.55 -9.92 -20.63
CA ALA A 54 10.76 -10.57 -21.10
C ALA A 54 11.95 -9.61 -21.24
N GLU A 55 11.71 -8.33 -21.52
CA GLU A 55 12.72 -7.27 -21.58
C GLU A 55 13.02 -6.64 -20.22
N GLY A 56 12.34 -7.05 -19.15
CA GLY A 56 12.58 -6.57 -17.80
C GLY A 56 11.75 -5.36 -17.38
N ALA A 57 10.53 -5.23 -17.85
CA ALA A 57 9.61 -4.17 -17.41
C ALA A 57 9.44 -4.11 -15.88
N ILE A 58 9.49 -5.26 -15.19
CA ILE A 58 9.32 -5.36 -13.74
C ILE A 58 10.68 -5.14 -13.05
N GLN A 59 10.82 -4.00 -12.36
CA GLN A 59 12.08 -3.58 -11.72
C GLN A 59 12.21 -3.98 -10.25
N VAL A 60 11.18 -4.59 -9.67
CA VAL A 60 11.15 -4.94 -8.26
C VAL A 60 12.15 -6.05 -7.95
N MET A 61 12.85 -5.92 -6.84
CA MET A 61 13.81 -6.91 -6.36
C MET A 61 13.18 -8.31 -6.23
N GLY A 62 13.91 -9.30 -6.76
CA GLY A 62 13.49 -10.70 -6.80
C GLY A 62 12.58 -11.03 -8.00
N TRP A 63 12.27 -10.04 -8.85
CA TRP A 63 11.55 -10.24 -10.12
C TRP A 63 12.44 -10.13 -11.36
N GLN A 64 13.71 -9.73 -11.22
CA GLN A 64 14.66 -9.68 -12.33
C GLN A 64 14.84 -11.05 -13.01
N SER A 65 14.64 -12.13 -12.25
CA SER A 65 14.67 -13.52 -12.78
C SER A 65 13.53 -13.85 -13.74
N CYS A 66 12.53 -12.97 -13.90
CA CYS A 66 11.45 -13.17 -14.89
C CYS A 66 11.96 -13.09 -16.34
N THR A 67 13.15 -12.50 -16.57
CA THR A 67 13.82 -12.46 -17.88
C THR A 67 14.70 -13.69 -18.15
N ASP A 68 14.96 -14.54 -17.14
CA ASP A 68 15.79 -15.73 -17.24
C ASP A 68 14.94 -16.99 -17.45
N PRO A 69 14.99 -17.60 -18.66
CA PRO A 69 14.22 -18.82 -18.96
C PRO A 69 14.53 -20.02 -18.07
N SER A 70 15.66 -20.02 -17.38
CA SER A 70 16.05 -21.09 -16.44
C SER A 70 15.48 -20.89 -15.04
N SER A 71 14.88 -19.74 -14.75
CA SER A 71 14.35 -19.41 -13.43
C SER A 71 12.97 -20.01 -13.17
N PHE A 72 12.66 -20.29 -11.90
CA PHE A 72 11.33 -20.71 -11.49
C PHE A 72 10.27 -19.61 -11.72
N THR A 73 10.65 -18.35 -11.51
CA THR A 73 9.76 -17.20 -11.75
C THR A 73 9.33 -17.13 -13.22
N TYR A 74 10.26 -17.32 -14.15
CA TYR A 74 9.96 -17.39 -15.58
C TYR A 74 9.02 -18.57 -15.89
N ALA A 75 9.26 -19.77 -15.33
CA ALA A 75 8.42 -20.92 -15.53
C ALA A 75 6.98 -20.70 -15.05
N VAL A 76 6.79 -20.01 -13.90
CA VAL A 76 5.48 -19.61 -13.40
C VAL A 76 4.79 -18.64 -14.36
N LEU A 77 5.51 -17.60 -14.82
CA LEU A 77 4.96 -16.63 -15.78
C LEU A 77 4.63 -17.29 -17.12
N LYS A 78 5.44 -18.26 -17.57
CA LYS A 78 5.16 -19.02 -18.77
C LYS A 78 3.88 -19.84 -18.64
N ALA A 79 3.66 -20.54 -17.53
CA ALA A 79 2.41 -21.25 -17.26
C ALA A 79 1.21 -20.28 -17.25
N LEU A 80 1.42 -19.08 -16.72
CA LEU A 80 0.40 -18.02 -16.74
C LEU A 80 0.05 -17.59 -18.17
N THR A 81 1.05 -17.44 -19.07
CA THR A 81 0.82 -17.10 -20.48
C THR A 81 0.03 -18.17 -21.21
N GLU A 82 0.28 -19.44 -20.89
CA GLU A 82 -0.45 -20.58 -21.49
C GLU A 82 -1.92 -20.61 -21.05
N GLU A 83 -2.18 -20.35 -19.76
CA GLU A 83 -3.54 -20.36 -19.20
C GLU A 83 -4.37 -19.15 -19.65
N TYR A 84 -3.78 -17.95 -19.73
CA TYR A 84 -4.48 -16.70 -20.04
C TYR A 84 -4.24 -16.19 -21.47
N HIS A 85 -3.52 -16.95 -22.31
CA HIS A 85 -3.32 -16.71 -23.74
C HIS A 85 -2.72 -15.33 -24.06
N PHE A 86 -1.61 -14.98 -23.41
CA PHE A 86 -0.84 -13.77 -23.70
C PHE A 86 0.65 -14.09 -23.91
N SER A 87 1.47 -13.10 -24.28
CA SER A 87 2.91 -13.26 -24.50
C SER A 87 3.72 -12.40 -23.52
N LEU A 88 4.82 -12.91 -22.98
CA LEU A 88 5.76 -12.16 -22.17
C LEU A 88 6.54 -11.09 -22.97
N GLU A 89 6.52 -11.18 -24.30
CA GLU A 89 7.18 -10.23 -25.21
C GLU A 89 6.32 -9.03 -25.59
N THR A 90 5.03 -9.02 -25.17
CA THR A 90 4.15 -7.88 -25.40
C THR A 90 4.52 -6.75 -24.45
N PRO A 91 4.65 -5.49 -24.90
CA PRO A 91 4.82 -4.34 -24.03
C PRO A 91 3.74 -4.28 -22.95
N PHE A 92 4.12 -3.96 -21.71
CA PHE A 92 3.18 -3.99 -20.58
C PHE A 92 1.95 -3.11 -20.77
N GLN A 93 2.12 -1.94 -21.41
CA GLN A 93 1.01 -1.04 -21.71
C GLN A 93 -0.04 -1.65 -22.64
N ASP A 94 0.36 -2.55 -23.54
CA ASP A 94 -0.50 -3.13 -24.60
C ASP A 94 -1.28 -4.35 -24.13
N TYR A 95 -1.04 -4.83 -22.90
CA TYR A 95 -1.88 -5.89 -22.33
C TYR A 95 -3.32 -5.41 -22.11
N PRO A 96 -4.33 -6.26 -22.36
CA PRO A 96 -5.69 -6.04 -21.89
C PRO A 96 -5.74 -5.89 -20.37
N ASP A 97 -6.76 -5.18 -19.86
CA ASP A 97 -6.90 -4.93 -18.42
C ASP A 97 -7.01 -6.22 -17.60
N GLU A 98 -7.62 -7.27 -18.14
CA GLU A 98 -7.69 -8.59 -17.51
C GLU A 98 -6.31 -9.21 -17.30
N ILE A 99 -5.43 -9.10 -18.28
CA ILE A 99 -4.05 -9.61 -18.19
C ILE A 99 -3.24 -8.78 -17.22
N LYS A 100 -3.35 -7.45 -17.26
CA LYS A 100 -2.73 -6.56 -16.26
C LYS A 100 -3.18 -6.92 -14.85
N TYR A 101 -4.49 -7.16 -14.67
CA TYR A 101 -5.04 -7.55 -13.38
C TYR A 101 -4.43 -8.86 -12.86
N VAL A 102 -4.37 -9.89 -13.70
CA VAL A 102 -3.79 -11.18 -13.30
C VAL A 102 -2.30 -11.07 -12.98
N ILE A 103 -1.53 -10.33 -13.78
CA ILE A 103 -0.09 -10.10 -13.50
C ILE A 103 0.09 -9.38 -12.16
N LEU A 104 -0.73 -8.37 -11.86
CA LEU A 104 -0.59 -7.55 -10.68
C LEU A 104 -1.18 -8.18 -9.42
N HIS A 105 -2.34 -8.85 -9.54
CA HIS A 105 -3.13 -9.33 -8.40
C HIS A 105 -3.18 -10.85 -8.27
N GLY A 106 -2.75 -11.59 -9.30
CA GLY A 106 -2.68 -13.05 -9.29
C GLY A 106 -3.95 -13.77 -9.76
N THR A 107 -3.96 -15.08 -9.55
CA THR A 107 -5.00 -16.01 -10.03
C THR A 107 -6.12 -16.26 -9.03
N ASP A 108 -6.20 -15.50 -7.95
CA ASP A 108 -7.18 -15.64 -6.86
C ASP A 108 -7.28 -17.07 -6.30
N GLY A 109 -6.11 -17.73 -6.17
CA GLY A 109 -5.98 -19.08 -5.62
C GLY A 109 -6.13 -20.21 -6.66
N ARG A 110 -6.40 -19.89 -7.92
CA ARG A 110 -6.40 -20.89 -8.98
C ARG A 110 -4.97 -21.36 -9.25
N GLU A 111 -4.76 -22.68 -9.18
CA GLU A 111 -3.47 -23.31 -9.39
C GLU A 111 -3.14 -23.47 -10.88
N LEU A 112 -1.90 -23.17 -11.23
CA LEU A 112 -1.32 -23.37 -12.56
C LEU A 112 -0.40 -24.59 -12.52
N LYS A 113 -0.36 -25.36 -13.59
CA LYS A 113 0.62 -26.43 -13.80
C LYS A 113 1.92 -25.84 -14.30
N VAL A 114 2.91 -25.72 -13.42
CA VAL A 114 4.22 -25.15 -13.72
C VAL A 114 5.23 -26.26 -14.01
N HIS A 115 5.67 -26.35 -15.26
CA HIS A 115 6.75 -27.24 -15.67
C HIS A 115 8.10 -26.55 -15.42
N TYR A 116 8.91 -27.08 -14.52
CA TYR A 116 10.19 -26.49 -14.19
C TYR A 116 11.31 -27.55 -14.13
N LYS A 117 12.43 -27.22 -14.76
CA LYS A 117 13.65 -28.00 -14.75
C LYS A 117 14.72 -27.24 -13.96
N GLY A 118 14.90 -27.63 -12.71
CA GLY A 118 15.92 -27.07 -11.83
C GLY A 118 17.14 -27.96 -11.68
N MET A 119 18.10 -27.56 -10.84
CA MET A 119 19.32 -28.32 -10.58
C MET A 119 19.07 -29.71 -9.98
N ARG A 120 17.93 -29.93 -9.34
CA ARG A 120 17.55 -31.21 -8.68
C ARG A 120 16.69 -32.12 -9.56
N GLY A 121 16.42 -31.75 -10.80
CA GLY A 121 15.58 -32.49 -11.75
C GLY A 121 14.45 -31.67 -12.34
N GLU A 122 13.63 -32.32 -13.15
CA GLU A 122 12.46 -31.78 -13.80
C GLU A 122 11.20 -32.22 -13.04
N GLY A 123 10.24 -31.30 -12.89
CA GLY A 123 8.99 -31.59 -12.18
C GLY A 123 7.85 -30.69 -12.63
N VAL A 124 6.64 -31.10 -12.28
CA VAL A 124 5.42 -30.28 -12.46
C VAL A 124 4.94 -29.89 -11.07
N TYR A 125 4.68 -28.61 -10.90
CA TYR A 125 4.29 -28.01 -9.62
C TYR A 125 2.94 -27.34 -9.78
N ASP A 126 2.04 -27.56 -8.83
CA ASP A 126 0.79 -26.81 -8.72
C ASP A 126 1.07 -25.50 -7.96
N VAL A 127 0.92 -24.37 -8.65
CA VAL A 127 1.27 -23.04 -8.10
C VAL A 127 0.12 -22.09 -8.29
N ALA A 128 -0.43 -21.57 -7.19
CA ALA A 128 -1.32 -20.43 -7.24
C ALA A 128 -0.47 -19.15 -7.36
N PHE A 129 -0.59 -18.46 -8.50
CA PHE A 129 0.16 -17.22 -8.72
C PHE A 129 -0.46 -16.09 -7.92
N GLU A 130 0.28 -15.55 -6.96
CA GLU A 130 -0.23 -14.51 -6.06
C GLU A 130 -0.25 -13.09 -6.65
N GLY A 131 0.39 -12.87 -7.80
CA GLY A 131 0.53 -11.56 -8.44
C GLY A 131 1.68 -10.73 -7.88
N LEU A 132 2.11 -9.74 -8.67
CA LEU A 132 3.26 -8.88 -8.34
C LEU A 132 3.04 -8.13 -7.01
N ILE A 133 1.90 -7.46 -6.85
CA ILE A 133 1.63 -6.61 -5.69
C ILE A 133 1.59 -7.43 -4.40
N ARG A 134 0.81 -8.52 -4.38
CA ARG A 134 0.68 -9.38 -3.17
C ARG A 134 2.01 -10.04 -2.81
N ASN A 135 2.78 -10.49 -3.82
CA ASN A 135 4.11 -11.07 -3.61
C ASN A 135 5.06 -10.10 -2.94
N VAL A 136 5.14 -8.87 -3.46
CA VAL A 136 6.02 -7.83 -2.92
C VAL A 136 5.56 -7.40 -1.53
N GLN A 137 4.26 -7.22 -1.30
CA GLN A 137 3.69 -6.92 0.02
C GLN A 137 4.01 -8.00 1.05
N ARG A 138 3.90 -9.27 0.68
CA ARG A 138 4.26 -10.39 1.55
C ARG A 138 5.73 -10.37 1.89
N LYS A 139 6.62 -10.27 0.89
CA LYS A 139 8.07 -10.21 1.08
C LYS A 139 8.49 -9.03 1.97
N TYR A 140 7.89 -7.86 1.78
CA TYR A 140 8.14 -6.68 2.61
C TYR A 140 7.75 -6.92 4.08
N ARG A 141 6.63 -7.60 4.34
CA ARG A 141 6.20 -7.93 5.71
C ARG A 141 7.05 -9.01 6.36
N GLU A 142 7.49 -9.99 5.60
CA GLU A 142 8.22 -11.17 6.09
C GLU A 142 9.71 -10.91 6.28
N THR A 143 10.29 -9.91 5.58
CA THR A 143 11.71 -9.64 5.71
C THR A 143 12.05 -9.04 7.08
N GLY A 144 13.07 -9.64 7.74
CA GLY A 144 13.67 -9.10 8.96
C GLY A 144 14.81 -8.12 8.73
N SER A 145 15.17 -7.84 7.47
CA SER A 145 16.29 -6.97 7.10
C SER A 145 15.82 -5.55 6.82
N ASP A 146 16.32 -4.58 7.56
CA ASP A 146 16.00 -3.15 7.34
C ASP A 146 16.47 -2.67 5.96
N THR A 147 17.62 -3.15 5.48
CA THR A 147 18.12 -2.84 4.14
C THR A 147 17.13 -3.32 3.06
N MET A 148 16.64 -4.57 3.20
CA MET A 148 15.65 -5.11 2.27
C MET A 148 14.33 -4.35 2.32
N LYS A 149 13.90 -3.88 3.50
CA LYS A 149 12.71 -3.02 3.61
C LYS A 149 12.88 -1.72 2.87
N GLN A 150 14.02 -1.04 3.05
CA GLN A 150 14.34 0.21 2.34
C GLN A 150 14.33 0.03 0.83
N GLU A 151 14.84 -1.10 0.32
CA GLU A 151 14.79 -1.43 -1.11
C GLU A 151 13.35 -1.60 -1.63
N TYR A 152 12.47 -2.21 -0.85
CA TYR A 152 11.05 -2.31 -1.21
C TYR A 152 10.32 -0.97 -1.12
N GLU A 153 10.66 -0.11 -0.16
CA GLU A 153 10.05 1.20 0.06
C GLU A 153 10.26 2.17 -1.11
N GLN A 154 11.30 1.96 -1.93
CA GLN A 154 11.51 2.71 -3.17
C GLN A 154 10.38 2.52 -4.19
N PHE A 155 9.63 1.42 -4.08
CA PHE A 155 8.48 1.11 -4.93
C PHE A 155 7.14 1.50 -4.30
N MET A 156 7.18 2.24 -3.19
CA MET A 156 5.98 2.72 -2.49
C MET A 156 5.75 4.20 -2.74
N ARG A 157 4.47 4.55 -2.84
CA ARG A 157 4.02 5.93 -2.81
C ARG A 157 3.43 6.24 -1.45
N ILE A 158 3.79 7.42 -0.92
CA ILE A 158 3.20 7.96 0.30
C ILE A 158 2.01 8.82 -0.10
N THR A 159 0.82 8.45 0.35
CA THR A 159 -0.41 9.19 0.12
C THR A 159 -1.03 9.62 1.45
N PRO A 160 -1.68 10.80 1.52
CA PRO A 160 -2.44 11.16 2.71
C PRO A 160 -3.49 10.10 3.03
N CYS A 161 -3.67 9.78 4.29
CA CYS A 161 -4.70 8.84 4.72
C CYS A 161 -6.08 9.36 4.30
N GLU A 162 -6.84 8.55 3.57
CA GLU A 162 -8.15 8.92 3.05
C GLU A 162 -9.18 9.25 4.15
N THR A 163 -9.07 8.60 5.30
CA THR A 163 -9.99 8.80 6.43
C THR A 163 -9.74 10.10 7.16
N CYS A 164 -8.50 10.37 7.57
CA CYS A 164 -8.16 11.58 8.33
C CYS A 164 -7.54 12.68 7.44
N LYS A 165 -7.33 12.43 6.16
CA LYS A 165 -6.75 13.39 5.18
C LYS A 165 -5.48 14.05 5.67
N GLY A 166 -4.62 13.27 6.33
CA GLY A 166 -3.37 13.75 6.90
C GLY A 166 -3.45 14.27 8.33
N GLN A 167 -4.65 14.41 8.90
CA GLN A 167 -4.83 15.05 10.22
C GLN A 167 -4.53 14.13 11.42
N ARG A 168 -4.30 12.85 11.20
CA ARG A 168 -3.77 11.86 12.15
C ARG A 168 -4.74 11.43 13.27
N LEU A 169 -5.81 12.14 13.52
CA LEU A 169 -6.75 11.94 14.62
C LEU A 169 -8.11 11.40 14.14
N LYS A 170 -8.90 10.89 15.06
CA LYS A 170 -10.30 10.51 14.86
C LYS A 170 -11.16 11.73 14.56
N ALA A 171 -12.27 11.52 13.84
CA ALA A 171 -13.20 12.57 13.48
C ALA A 171 -13.80 13.27 14.72
N GLU A 172 -14.07 12.53 15.80
CA GLU A 172 -14.60 13.06 17.06
C GLU A 172 -13.63 14.04 17.72
N SER A 173 -12.31 13.74 17.69
CA SER A 173 -11.28 14.62 18.23
C SER A 173 -11.11 15.88 17.37
N LEU A 174 -11.24 15.75 16.05
CA LEU A 174 -11.17 16.86 15.10
C LEU A 174 -12.43 17.75 15.11
N ALA A 175 -13.54 17.23 15.59
CA ALA A 175 -14.78 17.99 15.73
C ALA A 175 -14.76 18.96 16.91
N VAL A 176 -13.81 18.80 17.84
CA VAL A 176 -13.63 19.73 18.97
C VAL A 176 -12.84 20.93 18.48
N THR A 177 -13.43 22.13 18.64
CA THR A 177 -12.81 23.38 18.20
C THR A 177 -12.65 24.38 19.35
N VAL A 178 -11.64 25.23 19.24
CA VAL A 178 -11.41 26.40 20.08
C VAL A 178 -11.27 27.60 19.15
N ALA A 179 -12.15 28.59 19.28
CA ALA A 179 -12.25 29.73 18.36
C ALA A 179 -12.27 29.26 16.88
N ASP A 180 -13.19 28.32 16.57
CA ASP A 180 -13.45 27.72 15.25
C ASP A 180 -12.28 26.93 14.64
N LYS A 181 -11.22 26.62 15.43
CA LYS A 181 -10.08 25.82 14.97
C LYS A 181 -9.95 24.54 15.76
N ASN A 182 -9.74 23.43 15.06
CA ASN A 182 -9.44 22.15 15.68
C ASN A 182 -7.97 22.02 16.05
N ILE A 183 -7.61 20.98 16.79
CA ILE A 183 -6.24 20.78 17.28
C ILE A 183 -5.23 20.63 16.12
N TYR A 184 -5.59 20.04 14.99
CA TYR A 184 -4.71 19.91 13.83
C TYR A 184 -4.42 21.30 13.23
N GLU A 185 -5.44 22.12 13.03
CA GLU A 185 -5.28 23.49 12.50
C GLU A 185 -4.44 24.36 13.42
N ILE A 186 -4.63 24.22 14.74
CA ILE A 186 -3.84 24.95 15.76
C ILE A 186 -2.38 24.51 15.71
N THR A 187 -2.11 23.21 15.67
CA THR A 187 -0.73 22.68 15.65
C THR A 187 -0.02 22.87 14.31
N ALA A 188 -0.75 23.11 13.24
CA ALA A 188 -0.19 23.43 11.92
C ALA A 188 0.22 24.90 11.76
N MET A 189 -0.13 25.77 12.74
CA MET A 189 0.27 27.17 12.71
C MET A 189 1.78 27.34 12.91
N SER A 190 2.34 28.39 12.30
CA SER A 190 3.67 28.87 12.70
C SER A 190 3.66 29.34 14.17
N ILE A 191 4.82 29.31 14.83
CA ILE A 191 4.93 29.70 16.24
C ILE A 191 4.40 31.14 16.45
N GLY A 192 4.70 32.07 15.53
CA GLY A 192 4.20 33.45 15.63
C GLY A 192 2.68 33.53 15.51
N ASN A 193 2.09 32.78 14.56
CA ASN A 193 0.65 32.76 14.39
C ASN A 193 -0.06 32.09 15.57
N LEU A 194 0.54 31.04 16.13
CA LEU A 194 0.02 30.37 17.32
C LEU A 194 0.06 31.30 18.54
N GLN A 195 1.15 32.03 18.74
CA GLN A 195 1.27 33.02 19.83
C GLN A 195 0.19 34.10 19.70
N GLN A 196 -0.01 34.64 18.50
CA GLN A 196 -1.05 35.65 18.27
C GLN A 196 -2.45 35.06 18.51
N PHE A 197 -2.73 33.87 17.99
CA PHE A 197 -3.98 33.16 18.20
C PHE A 197 -4.30 32.97 19.69
N LEU A 198 -3.31 32.51 20.48
CA LEU A 198 -3.48 32.33 21.94
C LEU A 198 -3.66 33.65 22.68
N THR A 199 -2.99 34.73 22.21
CA THR A 199 -3.14 36.08 22.80
C THR A 199 -4.51 36.67 22.56
N ASP A 200 -5.06 36.42 21.40
CA ASP A 200 -6.39 36.92 20.99
C ASP A 200 -7.55 36.07 21.53
N LEU A 201 -7.22 34.93 22.12
CA LEU A 201 -8.23 33.99 22.65
C LEU A 201 -8.88 34.63 23.89
N LYS A 202 -10.13 35.03 23.74
CA LYS A 202 -10.95 35.48 24.87
C LYS A 202 -11.61 34.24 25.49
N LEU A 203 -11.15 33.79 26.61
CA LEU A 203 -11.75 32.73 27.45
C LEU A 203 -12.94 33.27 28.22
#